data_80e7b35f5ed5a8bdedb4845cbf6fe393
#
_entry.id   80e7b35f5ed5a8bdedb4845cbf6fe393
#
_cell.length_a   1.000
_cell.length_b   1.000
_cell.length_c   1.000
_cell.angle_alpha   90.00
_cell.angle_beta   90.00
_cell.angle_gamma   90.00
#
_symmetry.space_group_name_H-M   'P 1'
#
loop_
_entity.id
_entity.type
_entity.pdbx_description
1 polymer ?
#
loop_
_entity_poly.entity_id
_entity_poly.type
_entity_poly.pdbx_seq_one_letter_code
_entity_poly.pdbx_strand_id
1 'polypeptide(L)'
;QAVVNGRAHMNGGDRRAIRNALAAQQAAGKGLTVPVSVAVRDDRLSVSVGNGDKPVGADTVLTIVYFRGRSEVEIARGENAGRTIVYANAVTAQRTLGMWDGGPISIDLPKGKITEHGADGCAILLQAAHAGAPGPVLGAARLDGPART
;
A
#
# COMPACT_ATOMS: atom_id res chain seq x y z
N GLN A 1 13.88 -7.47 2.75
CA GLN A 1 13.93 -6.40 1.73
C GLN A 1 12.95 -5.29 2.09
N ALA A 2 13.35 -4.04 1.90
CA ALA A 2 12.46 -2.88 1.94
C ALA A 2 12.39 -2.23 0.57
N VAL A 3 11.21 -1.76 0.19
CA VAL A 3 10.99 -0.99 -1.04
C VAL A 3 10.36 0.34 -0.64
N VAL A 4 10.95 1.43 -1.10
CA VAL A 4 10.49 2.79 -0.81
C VAL A 4 9.84 3.38 -2.05
N ASN A 5 8.52 3.63 -1.96
CA ASN A 5 7.66 4.20 -3.01
C ASN A 5 7.80 3.55 -4.39
N GLY A 6 8.11 2.23 -4.44
CA GLY A 6 8.33 1.53 -5.70
C GLY A 6 9.56 1.99 -6.50
N ARG A 7 10.45 2.80 -5.91
CA ARG A 7 11.59 3.43 -6.60
C ARG A 7 12.95 2.90 -6.16
N ALA A 8 13.11 2.59 -4.90
CA ALA A 8 14.37 2.15 -4.32
C ALA A 8 14.15 0.92 -3.46
N HIS A 9 15.07 -0.03 -3.54
CA HIS A 9 15.04 -1.23 -2.73
C HIS A 9 16.36 -1.39 -1.96
N MET A 10 16.28 -1.94 -0.75
CA MET A 10 17.41 -2.09 0.16
C MET A 10 17.16 -3.18 1.20
N ASN A 11 18.16 -3.45 2.04
CA ASN A 11 17.98 -4.34 3.16
C ASN A 11 16.96 -3.76 4.15
N GLY A 12 15.93 -4.52 4.50
CA GLY A 12 14.87 -4.09 5.42
C GLY A 12 15.35 -3.87 6.86
N GLY A 13 16.50 -4.42 7.26
CA GLY A 13 17.15 -4.17 8.55
C GLY A 13 17.97 -2.87 8.60
N ASP A 14 18.30 -2.29 7.45
CA ASP A 14 19.08 -1.06 7.38
C ASP A 14 18.18 0.19 7.48
N ARG A 15 17.89 0.57 8.72
CA ARG A 15 17.05 1.75 9.02
C ARG A 15 17.64 3.05 8.48
N ARG A 16 18.97 3.15 8.41
CA ARG A 16 19.66 4.35 7.91
C ARG A 16 19.49 4.49 6.41
N ALA A 17 19.68 3.41 5.65
CA ALA A 17 19.45 3.39 4.22
C ALA A 17 17.99 3.74 3.87
N ILE A 18 17.01 3.20 4.62
CA ILE A 18 15.59 3.49 4.43
C ILE A 18 15.30 4.98 4.65
N ARG A 19 15.78 5.57 5.74
CA ARG A 19 15.60 7.01 6.03
C ARG A 19 16.25 7.90 4.97
N ASN A 20 17.46 7.55 4.54
CA ASN A 20 18.15 8.30 3.49
C ASN A 20 17.40 8.24 2.15
N ALA A 21 16.86 7.08 1.78
CA ALA A 21 16.07 6.92 0.57
C ALA A 21 14.78 7.76 0.61
N LEU A 22 14.09 7.79 1.75
CA LEU A 22 12.90 8.63 1.95
C LEU A 22 13.25 10.12 1.82
N ALA A 23 14.29 10.57 2.50
CA ALA A 23 14.73 11.97 2.46
C ALA A 23 15.17 12.40 1.05
N ALA A 24 15.91 11.54 0.34
CA ALA A 24 16.36 11.81 -1.03
C ALA A 24 15.19 11.92 -2.01
N GLN A 25 14.19 11.06 -1.91
CA GLN A 25 13.01 11.12 -2.76
C GLN A 25 12.17 12.38 -2.47
N GLN A 26 12.02 12.74 -1.19
CA GLN A 26 11.33 13.96 -0.80
C GLN A 26 12.04 15.22 -1.33
N ALA A 27 13.36 15.30 -1.17
CA ALA A 27 14.17 16.41 -1.66
C ALA A 27 14.13 16.54 -3.20
N ALA A 28 14.03 15.41 -3.91
CA ALA A 28 13.94 15.37 -5.37
C ALA A 28 12.50 15.60 -5.91
N GLY A 29 11.51 15.84 -5.04
CA GLY A 29 10.10 15.95 -5.45
C GLY A 29 9.51 14.64 -6.02
N LYS A 30 10.12 13.51 -5.68
CA LYS A 30 9.74 12.16 -6.17
C LYS A 30 9.08 11.29 -5.09
N GLY A 31 8.60 11.89 -4.04
CA GLY A 31 7.81 11.21 -3.01
C GLY A 31 6.37 10.94 -3.47
N LEU A 32 5.45 10.85 -2.53
CA LEU A 32 4.03 10.73 -2.81
C LEU A 32 3.48 12.11 -3.20
N THR A 33 3.34 12.36 -4.49
CA THR A 33 3.01 13.67 -5.06
C THR A 33 1.53 13.86 -5.38
N VAL A 34 0.78 12.76 -5.45
CA VAL A 34 -0.66 12.79 -5.74
C VAL A 34 -1.44 12.54 -4.44
N PRO A 35 -2.37 13.43 -4.07
CA PRO A 35 -3.21 13.22 -2.89
C PRO A 35 -4.09 11.98 -3.03
N VAL A 36 -4.00 11.07 -2.07
CA VAL A 36 -4.86 9.90 -1.96
C VAL A 36 -5.41 9.85 -0.55
N SER A 37 -6.68 9.59 -0.40
CA SER A 37 -7.32 9.42 0.89
C SER A 37 -8.26 8.22 0.92
N VAL A 38 -8.41 7.63 2.10
CA VAL A 38 -9.38 6.59 2.39
C VAL A 38 -9.99 6.83 3.77
N ALA A 39 -11.29 6.77 3.86
CA ALA A 39 -12.02 6.96 5.11
C ALA A 39 -13.24 6.05 5.16
N VAL A 40 -13.67 5.73 6.37
CA VAL A 40 -14.96 5.06 6.60
C VAL A 40 -16.03 6.14 6.74
N ARG A 41 -17.07 6.01 5.93
CA ARG A 41 -18.29 6.83 6.03
C ARG A 41 -19.48 5.88 6.00
N ASP A 42 -20.20 5.81 7.13
CA ASP A 42 -21.26 4.82 7.35
C ASP A 42 -20.71 3.39 7.12
N ASP A 43 -21.30 2.61 6.23
CA ASP A 43 -20.84 1.26 5.87
C ASP A 43 -19.96 1.21 4.61
N ARG A 44 -19.38 2.36 4.23
CA ARG A 44 -18.57 2.46 3.01
C ARG A 44 -17.14 2.88 3.32
N LEU A 45 -16.25 2.41 2.47
CA LEU A 45 -14.91 2.94 2.30
C LEU A 45 -14.97 3.98 1.19
N SER A 46 -14.79 5.25 1.53
CA SER A 46 -14.67 6.33 0.55
C SER A 46 -13.21 6.54 0.20
N VAL A 47 -12.86 6.31 -1.06
CA VAL A 47 -11.53 6.47 -1.63
C VAL A 47 -11.54 7.68 -2.54
N SER A 48 -10.58 8.59 -2.36
CA SER A 48 -10.42 9.77 -3.20
C SER A 48 -8.99 9.90 -3.69
N VAL A 49 -8.85 10.27 -4.95
CA VAL A 49 -7.56 10.61 -5.58
C VAL A 49 -7.67 12.00 -6.16
N GLY A 50 -6.70 12.85 -5.88
CA GLY A 50 -6.64 14.20 -6.41
C GLY A 50 -6.05 14.30 -7.81
N ASN A 51 -5.87 15.53 -8.28
CA ASN A 51 -5.18 15.79 -9.54
C ASN A 51 -3.67 15.61 -9.39
N GLY A 52 -3.00 15.29 -10.48
CA GLY A 52 -1.56 15.23 -10.55
C GLY A 52 -1.06 14.90 -11.95
N ASP A 53 0.26 14.84 -12.08
CA ASP A 53 0.92 14.53 -13.33
C ASP A 53 1.04 13.01 -13.48
N LYS A 54 0.43 12.49 -14.54
CA LYS A 54 0.58 11.10 -14.93
C LYS A 54 1.93 10.91 -15.64
N PRO A 55 2.76 9.93 -15.24
CA PRO A 55 3.99 9.62 -15.94
C PRO A 55 3.73 9.25 -17.40
N VAL A 56 4.53 9.85 -18.30
CA VAL A 56 4.43 9.58 -19.74
C VAL A 56 4.86 8.14 -20.04
N GLY A 57 4.08 7.46 -20.87
CA GLY A 57 4.39 6.09 -21.30
C GLY A 57 4.17 5.02 -20.25
N ALA A 58 3.52 5.35 -19.14
CA ALA A 58 3.14 4.40 -18.08
C ALA A 58 1.64 4.34 -17.90
N ASP A 59 1.12 3.17 -17.64
CA ASP A 59 -0.20 3.00 -17.06
C ASP A 59 -0.15 3.35 -15.58
N THR A 60 -1.17 4.03 -15.07
CA THR A 60 -1.26 4.33 -13.63
C THR A 60 -2.50 3.69 -13.07
N VAL A 61 -2.30 2.83 -12.10
CA VAL A 61 -3.31 1.92 -11.54
C VAL A 61 -3.61 2.29 -10.10
N LEU A 62 -4.89 2.37 -9.78
CA LEU A 62 -5.37 2.50 -8.41
C LEU A 62 -5.68 1.10 -7.86
N THR A 63 -5.02 0.74 -6.78
CA THR A 63 -5.13 -0.58 -6.16
C THR A 63 -5.50 -0.46 -4.69
N ILE A 64 -6.41 -1.30 -4.23
CA ILE A 64 -6.63 -1.52 -2.80
C ILE A 64 -5.88 -2.78 -2.36
N VAL A 65 -5.16 -2.67 -1.25
CA VAL A 65 -4.44 -3.75 -0.61
C VAL A 65 -5.08 -3.99 0.76
N TYR A 66 -5.55 -5.20 0.98
CA TYR A 66 -6.09 -5.63 2.27
C TYR A 66 -4.99 -6.27 3.10
N PHE A 67 -4.90 -5.93 4.38
CA PHE A 67 -3.86 -6.48 5.25
C PHE A 67 -4.42 -6.80 6.63
N ARG A 68 -3.72 -7.71 7.30
CA ARG A 68 -3.93 -8.00 8.71
C ARG A 68 -2.81 -7.32 9.50
N GLY A 69 -3.18 -6.45 10.43
CA GLY A 69 -2.22 -5.64 11.18
C GLY A 69 -1.23 -6.47 11.99
N ARG A 70 -1.67 -7.62 12.53
CA ARG A 70 -0.83 -8.57 13.25
C ARG A 70 -1.23 -10.01 12.91
N SER A 71 -0.28 -10.81 12.52
CA SER A 71 -0.45 -12.25 12.28
C SER A 71 0.66 -13.02 12.98
N GLU A 72 0.31 -14.06 13.71
CA GLU A 72 1.24 -14.99 14.32
C GLU A 72 1.26 -16.28 13.52
N VAL A 73 2.44 -16.72 13.13
CA VAL A 73 2.64 -17.96 12.37
C VAL A 73 3.66 -18.82 13.09
N GLU A 74 3.26 -20.01 13.47
CA GLU A 74 4.16 -21.00 14.00
C GLU A 74 4.91 -21.68 12.85
N ILE A 75 6.22 -21.74 12.94
CA ILE A 75 7.06 -22.38 11.93
C ILE A 75 7.08 -23.88 12.18
N ALA A 76 6.44 -24.63 11.29
CA ALA A 76 6.31 -26.07 11.41
C ALA A 76 7.58 -26.84 11.02
N ARG A 77 8.48 -26.29 10.19
CA ARG A 77 9.65 -26.98 9.61
C ARG A 77 10.84 -26.06 9.41
N GLY A 78 12.04 -26.63 9.31
CA GLY A 78 13.29 -25.91 9.06
C GLY A 78 14.01 -25.53 10.35
N GLU A 79 15.10 -24.77 10.23
CA GLU A 79 15.97 -24.37 11.36
C GLU A 79 15.26 -23.56 12.44
N ASN A 80 14.16 -22.93 12.11
CA ASN A 80 13.35 -22.14 13.03
C ASN A 80 12.05 -22.85 13.47
N ALA A 81 11.95 -24.16 13.25
CA ALA A 81 10.77 -24.94 13.67
C ALA A 81 10.48 -24.75 15.17
N GLY A 82 9.20 -24.65 15.51
CA GLY A 82 8.73 -24.40 16.87
C GLY A 82 8.80 -22.93 17.33
N ARG A 83 9.27 -22.02 16.49
CA ARG A 83 9.22 -20.57 16.76
C ARG A 83 7.95 -19.97 16.21
N THR A 84 7.41 -18.98 16.92
CA THR A 84 6.31 -18.15 16.43
C THR A 84 6.88 -16.85 15.85
N ILE A 85 6.58 -16.58 14.59
CA ILE A 85 6.92 -15.31 13.96
C ILE A 85 5.69 -14.42 13.92
N VAL A 86 5.90 -13.16 14.31
CA VAL A 86 4.87 -12.13 14.22
C VAL A 86 5.08 -11.32 12.95
N TYR A 87 4.10 -11.35 12.06
CA TYR A 87 4.06 -10.51 10.87
C TYR A 87 3.20 -9.28 11.14
N ALA A 88 3.73 -8.11 10.80
CA ALA A 88 2.99 -6.87 10.80
C ALA A 88 2.50 -6.55 9.39
N ASN A 89 1.23 -6.16 9.27
CA ASN A 89 0.61 -5.74 8.02
C ASN A 89 0.73 -6.78 6.88
N ALA A 90 0.51 -8.04 7.22
CA ALA A 90 0.52 -9.12 6.23
C ALA A 90 -0.61 -8.92 5.22
N VAL A 91 -0.26 -8.80 3.93
CA VAL A 91 -1.23 -8.66 2.85
C VAL A 91 -2.04 -9.94 2.70
N THR A 92 -3.36 -9.83 2.71
CA THR A 92 -4.30 -10.94 2.54
C THR A 92 -4.91 -10.98 1.14
N ALA A 93 -5.09 -9.81 0.52
CA ALA A 93 -5.60 -9.68 -0.83
C ALA A 93 -5.24 -8.31 -1.42
N GLN A 94 -5.28 -8.23 -2.73
CA GLN A 94 -5.20 -6.95 -3.46
C GLN A 94 -6.16 -6.97 -4.65
N ARG A 95 -6.68 -5.78 -5.00
CA ARG A 95 -7.57 -5.62 -6.15
C ARG A 95 -7.32 -4.29 -6.83
N THR A 96 -7.37 -4.32 -8.15
CA THR A 96 -7.39 -3.11 -8.97
C THR A 96 -8.75 -2.44 -8.85
N LEU A 97 -8.75 -1.14 -8.53
CA LEU A 97 -9.95 -0.31 -8.47
C LEU A 97 -10.21 0.43 -9.78
N GLY A 98 -9.18 0.72 -10.54
CA GLY A 98 -9.29 1.40 -11.83
C GLY A 98 -7.96 1.96 -12.33
N MET A 99 -8.05 2.58 -13.49
CA MET A 99 -6.94 3.31 -14.12
C MET A 99 -7.09 4.80 -13.80
N TRP A 100 -5.97 5.50 -13.68
CA TRP A 100 -5.94 6.93 -13.40
C TRP A 100 -5.35 7.69 -14.58
N ASP A 101 -5.99 8.76 -14.96
CA ASP A 101 -5.64 9.60 -16.12
C ASP A 101 -5.04 10.97 -15.75
N GLY A 102 -4.84 11.24 -14.46
CA GLY A 102 -4.37 12.52 -13.94
C GLY A 102 -5.46 13.36 -13.28
N GLY A 103 -6.72 13.04 -13.50
CA GLY A 103 -7.87 13.74 -12.93
C GLY A 103 -8.35 13.13 -11.61
N PRO A 104 -9.28 13.80 -10.92
CA PRO A 104 -9.80 13.31 -9.65
C PRO A 104 -10.63 12.05 -9.81
N ILE A 105 -10.49 11.12 -8.87
CA ILE A 105 -11.30 9.91 -8.76
C ILE A 105 -11.95 9.87 -7.38
N SER A 106 -13.21 9.43 -7.33
CA SER A 106 -13.93 9.13 -6.09
C SER A 106 -14.62 7.79 -6.24
N ILE A 107 -14.31 6.85 -5.34
CA ILE A 107 -14.84 5.48 -5.36
C ILE A 107 -15.33 5.12 -3.97
N ASP A 108 -16.54 4.56 -3.90
CA ASP A 108 -17.09 3.98 -2.69
C ASP A 108 -17.13 2.46 -2.77
N LEU A 109 -16.62 1.80 -1.76
CA LEU A 109 -16.61 0.35 -1.62
C LEU A 109 -17.36 -0.06 -0.34
N PRO A 110 -18.01 -1.23 -0.32
CA PRO A 110 -18.56 -1.76 0.92
C PRO A 110 -17.46 -2.00 1.97
N LYS A 111 -17.64 -1.49 3.18
CA LYS A 111 -16.70 -1.70 4.30
C LYS A 111 -16.47 -3.19 4.60
N GLY A 112 -17.49 -4.02 4.43
CA GLY A 112 -17.41 -5.46 4.64
C GLY A 112 -16.37 -6.18 3.80
N LYS A 113 -15.88 -5.57 2.71
CA LYS A 113 -14.80 -6.13 1.88
C LYS A 113 -13.50 -6.36 2.66
N ILE A 114 -13.21 -5.56 3.69
CA ILE A 114 -12.03 -5.76 4.52
C ILE A 114 -12.09 -7.13 5.21
N THR A 115 -13.20 -7.41 5.88
CA THR A 115 -13.38 -8.69 6.60
C THR A 115 -13.56 -9.88 5.67
N GLU A 116 -14.20 -9.70 4.51
CA GLU A 116 -14.32 -10.75 3.48
C GLU A 116 -12.95 -11.26 3.03
N HIS A 117 -11.93 -10.41 3.02
CA HIS A 117 -10.56 -10.77 2.66
C HIS A 117 -9.69 -11.19 3.86
N GLY A 118 -10.29 -11.45 5.03
CA GLY A 118 -9.56 -11.85 6.22
C GLY A 118 -8.63 -10.77 6.78
N ALA A 119 -8.91 -9.53 6.45
CA ALA A 119 -8.13 -8.36 6.84
C ALA A 119 -8.81 -7.59 7.98
N ASP A 120 -8.07 -6.67 8.57
CA ASP A 120 -8.57 -5.69 9.53
C ASP A 120 -8.22 -4.25 9.14
N GLY A 121 -7.44 -4.07 8.09
CA GLY A 121 -7.13 -2.78 7.50
C GLY A 121 -6.95 -2.86 5.98
N CYS A 122 -6.80 -1.69 5.36
CA CYS A 122 -6.50 -1.58 3.94
C CYS A 122 -5.58 -0.41 3.63
N ALA A 123 -4.92 -0.48 2.49
CA ALA A 123 -4.15 0.62 1.92
C ALA A 123 -4.59 0.84 0.48
N ILE A 124 -4.56 2.09 0.07
CA ILE A 124 -4.80 2.51 -1.31
C ILE A 124 -3.47 2.94 -1.90
N LEU A 125 -3.13 2.40 -3.05
CA LEU A 125 -1.90 2.72 -3.77
C LEU A 125 -2.25 3.21 -5.17
N LEU A 126 -1.73 4.38 -5.53
CA LEU A 126 -1.70 4.87 -6.90
C LEU A 126 -0.30 4.62 -7.44
N GLN A 127 -0.16 3.69 -8.38
CA GLN A 127 1.13 3.19 -8.83
C GLN A 127 1.25 3.20 -10.35
N ALA A 128 2.34 3.73 -10.85
CA ALA A 128 2.70 3.63 -12.26
C ALA A 128 3.21 2.22 -12.58
N ALA A 129 2.91 1.74 -13.78
CA ALA A 129 3.38 0.46 -14.29
C ALA A 129 3.87 0.62 -15.74
N HIS A 130 4.97 -0.04 -16.06
CA HIS A 130 5.50 -0.12 -17.43
C HIS A 130 5.47 -1.57 -17.90
N ALA A 131 4.77 -1.82 -18.98
CA ALA A 131 4.62 -3.18 -19.55
C ALA A 131 4.18 -4.23 -18.50
N GLY A 132 3.28 -3.85 -17.61
CA GLY A 132 2.78 -4.71 -16.53
C GLY A 132 3.70 -4.85 -15.32
N ALA A 133 4.93 -4.31 -15.36
CA ALA A 133 5.82 -4.30 -14.20
C ALA A 133 5.53 -3.11 -13.27
N PRO A 134 5.41 -3.34 -11.95
CA PRO A 134 5.15 -2.27 -11.00
C PRO A 134 6.33 -1.29 -10.94
N GLY A 135 6.01 -0.01 -10.91
CA GLY A 135 6.96 1.10 -10.86
C GLY A 135 6.69 2.03 -9.68
N PRO A 136 6.93 3.33 -9.85
CA PRO A 136 6.77 4.30 -8.80
C PRO A 136 5.36 4.37 -8.22
N VAL A 137 5.27 4.46 -6.90
CA VAL A 137 4.04 4.82 -6.19
C VAL A 137 3.94 6.34 -6.15
N LEU A 138 2.85 6.89 -6.66
CA LEU A 138 2.60 8.32 -6.80
C LEU A 138 1.78 8.88 -5.63
N GLY A 139 0.97 8.05 -5.02
CA GLY A 139 0.13 8.40 -3.90
C GLY A 139 -0.26 7.16 -3.12
N ALA A 140 -0.49 7.33 -1.82
CA ALA A 140 -0.92 6.25 -0.95
C ALA A 140 -1.74 6.78 0.22
N ALA A 141 -2.65 5.95 0.69
CA ALA A 141 -3.41 6.19 1.92
C ALA A 141 -3.58 4.87 2.66
N ARG A 142 -3.78 4.95 3.98
CA ARG A 142 -3.93 3.78 4.83
C ARG A 142 -5.11 3.96 5.77
N LEU A 143 -5.85 2.91 5.97
CA LEU A 143 -6.87 2.77 6.98
C LEU A 143 -6.54 1.58 7.87
N ASP A 144 -6.19 1.85 9.12
CA ASP A 144 -5.96 0.80 10.11
C ASP A 144 -7.28 0.27 10.65
N GLY A 145 -7.29 -1.02 10.94
CA GLY A 145 -8.38 -1.63 11.68
C GLY A 145 -8.44 -1.14 13.14
N PRO A 146 -9.52 -1.49 13.88
CA PRO A 146 -9.60 -1.17 15.29
C PRO A 146 -8.41 -1.78 16.03
N ALA A 147 -7.80 -0.98 16.94
CA ALA A 147 -6.73 -1.46 17.77
C ALA A 147 -7.18 -2.72 18.51
N ARG A 148 -6.51 -3.83 18.29
CA ARG A 148 -6.76 -5.04 19.10
C ARG A 148 -6.10 -4.82 20.45
N THR A 149 -6.94 -4.72 21.43
CA THR A 149 -6.53 -4.76 22.85
C THR A 149 -6.01 -6.14 23.22
#